data_df9f7b0362412432d1b429b6b8c4f3bb
#
_entry.id   df9f7b0362412432d1b429b6b8c4f3bb
#
_cell.length_a   1.000
_cell.length_b   1.000
_cell.length_c   1.000
_cell.angle_alpha   90.00
_cell.angle_beta   90.00
_cell.angle_gamma   90.00
#
_symmetry.space_group_name_H-M   'P 1'
#
loop_
_entity.id
_entity.type
_entity.pdbx_description
1 polymer ?
#
loop_
_entity_poly.entity_id
_entity_poly.type
_entity_poly.pdbx_seq_one_letter_code
_entity_poly.pdbx_strand_id
1 'polypeptide(L)'
;MTSAPLSASLAGMITASFLAVFPAFAAPPENADPALAPWFQSLRQPETGMSCCDVADCRPTEYRTVGDAYEVWVDNRWMTVPPRRILQRADNPVGRAVVCWTPQRGIMCFVRGTEA
;
A
#
# COMPACT_ATOMS: atom_id res chain seq x y z
N MET A 1 38.74 -32.40 56.56
CA MET A 1 37.89 -32.91 55.58
C MET A 1 36.81 -31.96 55.17
N THR A 2 37.12 -31.05 54.43
CA THR A 2 36.14 -30.06 54.03
C THR A 2 36.02 -30.08 52.53
N SER A 3 35.03 -30.73 52.12
CA SER A 3 34.65 -30.59 50.78
C SER A 3 34.17 -29.15 50.59
N ALA A 4 34.93 -28.41 49.88
CA ALA A 4 34.48 -27.10 49.47
C ALA A 4 33.20 -27.24 48.63
N PRO A 5 32.15 -26.62 49.02
CA PRO A 5 31.01 -26.59 48.13
C PRO A 5 31.45 -25.79 46.90
N LEU A 6 31.55 -26.47 45.84
CA LEU A 6 31.58 -25.81 44.57
C LEU A 6 30.26 -25.13 44.41
N SER A 7 30.23 -23.92 44.83
CA SER A 7 29.17 -23.04 44.33
C SER A 7 29.47 -22.84 42.87
N ALA A 8 28.93 -23.69 42.09
CA ALA A 8 28.81 -23.39 40.71
C ALA A 8 27.88 -22.18 40.64
N SER A 9 28.45 -21.02 40.63
CA SER A 9 27.71 -19.88 40.22
C SER A 9 27.39 -20.12 38.75
N LEU A 10 26.27 -20.68 38.55
CA LEU A 10 25.60 -20.55 37.26
C LEU A 10 25.39 -19.07 37.08
N ALA A 11 26.35 -18.43 36.49
CA ALA A 11 26.12 -17.19 35.86
C ALA A 11 25.05 -17.50 34.80
N GLY A 12 23.84 -17.29 35.17
CA GLY A 12 22.78 -17.35 34.21
C GLY A 12 23.15 -16.38 33.11
N MET A 13 23.63 -16.92 32.02
CA MET A 13 23.66 -16.10 30.83
C MET A 13 22.23 -15.84 30.48
N ILE A 14 21.77 -14.73 30.96
CA ILE A 14 20.58 -14.13 30.38
C ILE A 14 21.04 -13.70 29.01
N THR A 15 20.94 -14.58 28.07
CA THR A 15 20.92 -14.17 26.70
C THR A 15 19.63 -13.37 26.58
N ALA A 16 19.76 -12.07 26.75
CA ALA A 16 18.73 -11.19 26.33
C ALA A 16 18.61 -11.39 24.83
N SER A 17 17.73 -12.28 24.45
CA SER A 17 17.29 -12.32 23.07
C SER A 17 16.62 -10.99 22.86
N PHE A 18 17.38 -10.05 22.34
CA PHE A 18 16.79 -8.92 21.70
C PHE A 18 16.05 -9.47 20.50
N LEU A 19 14.84 -9.87 20.72
CA LEU A 19 13.87 -9.83 19.66
C LEU A 19 13.83 -8.37 19.24
N ALA A 20 14.61 -8.08 18.21
CA ALA A 20 14.42 -6.86 17.51
C ALA A 20 12.97 -6.91 17.04
N VAL A 21 12.09 -6.30 17.80
CA VAL A 21 10.76 -6.00 17.31
C VAL A 21 11.01 -4.94 16.26
N PHE A 22 11.31 -5.38 15.06
CA PHE A 22 11.13 -4.52 13.92
C PHE A 22 9.64 -4.18 13.93
N PRO A 23 9.29 -2.90 14.05
CA PRO A 23 7.93 -2.56 13.75
C PRO A 23 7.66 -3.22 12.40
N ALA A 24 6.63 -4.05 12.35
CA ALA A 24 6.20 -4.61 11.10
C ALA A 24 5.77 -3.43 10.24
N PHE A 25 6.74 -2.84 9.56
CA PHE A 25 6.41 -2.04 8.41
C PHE A 25 5.80 -3.03 7.44
N ALA A 26 4.50 -2.98 7.32
CA ALA A 26 3.87 -3.51 6.14
C ALA A 26 4.77 -3.07 4.98
N ALA A 27 5.24 -4.03 4.21
CA ALA A 27 6.08 -3.74 3.07
C ALA A 27 5.50 -2.52 2.36
N PRO A 28 6.26 -1.46 2.12
CA PRO A 28 5.72 -0.30 1.45
C PRO A 28 5.05 -0.78 0.17
N PRO A 29 3.85 -0.26 -0.15
CA PRO A 29 3.19 -0.62 -1.39
C PRO A 29 4.16 -0.41 -2.56
N GLU A 30 4.04 -1.21 -3.59
CA GLU A 30 4.91 -1.15 -4.77
C GLU A 30 5.04 0.26 -5.36
N ASN A 31 4.06 1.11 -5.10
CA ASN A 31 4.03 2.51 -5.55
C ASN A 31 4.64 3.48 -4.54
N ALA A 32 5.30 3.01 -3.51
CA ALA A 32 5.89 3.86 -2.48
C ALA A 32 7.26 4.41 -2.87
N ASP A 33 7.63 4.37 -4.14
CA ASP A 33 8.82 5.05 -4.64
C ASP A 33 8.67 6.56 -4.42
N PRO A 34 9.55 7.20 -3.65
CA PRO A 34 9.45 8.64 -3.39
C PRO A 34 9.48 9.47 -4.68
N ALA A 35 10.09 8.99 -5.73
CA ALA A 35 10.12 9.68 -7.02
C ALA A 35 8.74 9.80 -7.65
N LEU A 36 7.80 8.93 -7.28
CA LEU A 36 6.43 8.95 -7.79
C LEU A 36 5.50 9.82 -6.95
N ALA A 37 5.91 10.24 -5.78
CA ALA A 37 5.06 11.00 -4.87
C ALA A 37 4.46 12.26 -5.52
N PRO A 38 5.20 13.06 -6.29
CA PRO A 38 4.62 14.24 -6.94
C PRO A 38 3.48 13.88 -7.90
N TRP A 39 3.61 12.76 -8.60
CA TRP A 39 2.56 12.33 -9.50
C TRP A 39 1.29 11.95 -8.73
N PHE A 40 1.40 11.14 -7.67
CA PHE A 40 0.27 10.77 -6.84
C PHE A 40 -0.41 11.98 -6.23
N GLN A 41 0.37 12.95 -5.77
CA GLN A 41 -0.15 14.19 -5.19
C GLN A 41 -0.87 15.05 -6.22
N SER A 42 -0.58 14.87 -7.49
CA SER A 42 -1.24 15.62 -8.57
C SER A 42 -2.63 15.07 -8.92
N LEU A 43 -2.97 13.89 -8.46
CA LEU A 43 -4.23 13.25 -8.80
C LEU A 43 -5.39 13.93 -8.08
N ARG A 44 -6.38 14.35 -8.85
CA ARG A 44 -7.55 15.04 -8.34
C ARG A 44 -8.81 14.48 -8.95
N GLN A 45 -9.85 14.42 -8.14
CA GLN A 45 -11.16 14.01 -8.61
C GLN A 45 -11.67 15.00 -9.65
N PRO A 46 -12.15 14.50 -10.80
CA PRO A 46 -12.59 15.38 -11.89
C PRO A 46 -13.71 16.33 -11.50
N GLU A 47 -14.63 15.86 -10.64
CA GLU A 47 -15.84 16.62 -10.30
C GLU A 47 -15.62 17.69 -9.24
N THR A 48 -14.78 17.39 -8.27
CA THR A 48 -14.65 18.19 -7.06
C THR A 48 -13.32 18.93 -6.98
N GLY A 49 -12.31 18.50 -7.74
CA GLY A 49 -10.95 19.00 -7.61
C GLY A 49 -10.25 18.56 -6.32
N MET A 50 -10.91 17.73 -5.52
CA MET A 50 -10.31 17.22 -4.30
C MET A 50 -9.17 16.26 -4.62
N SER A 51 -8.14 16.27 -3.78
CA SER A 51 -7.06 15.29 -3.89
C SER A 51 -7.62 13.88 -3.81
N CYS A 52 -7.13 13.00 -4.68
CA CYS A 52 -7.55 11.59 -4.67
C CYS A 52 -7.18 10.90 -3.38
N CYS A 53 -5.99 11.17 -2.86
CA CYS A 53 -5.53 10.69 -1.56
C CYS A 53 -4.04 10.96 -1.40
N ASP A 54 -3.53 10.55 -0.26
CA ASP A 54 -2.09 10.41 -0.05
C ASP A 54 -1.57 9.16 -0.76
N VAL A 55 -0.25 9.11 -0.93
CA VAL A 55 0.43 7.98 -1.56
C VAL A 55 0.03 6.63 -0.94
N ALA A 56 -0.27 6.62 0.35
CA ALA A 56 -0.63 5.40 1.07
C ALA A 56 -1.97 4.78 0.63
N ASP A 57 -2.87 5.58 0.08
CA ASP A 57 -4.21 5.11 -0.31
C ASP A 57 -4.29 4.72 -1.78
N CYS A 58 -3.29 5.09 -2.57
CA CYS A 58 -3.24 4.79 -4.00
C CYS A 58 -2.25 3.65 -4.24
N ARG A 59 -2.64 2.70 -5.07
CA ARG A 59 -1.83 1.51 -5.33
C ARG A 59 -2.03 0.99 -6.73
N PRO A 60 -1.04 0.29 -7.29
CA PRO A 60 -1.24 -0.46 -8.51
C PRO A 60 -2.34 -1.51 -8.31
N THR A 61 -3.13 -1.72 -9.32
CA THR A 61 -4.25 -2.66 -9.25
C THR A 61 -4.40 -3.42 -10.55
N GLU A 62 -4.96 -4.61 -10.44
CA GLU A 62 -5.52 -5.28 -11.60
C GLU A 62 -6.87 -4.68 -11.90
N TYR A 63 -7.21 -4.61 -13.18
CA TYR A 63 -8.50 -4.12 -13.62
C TYR A 63 -9.01 -4.92 -14.81
N ARG A 64 -10.30 -4.84 -15.03
CA ARG A 64 -10.95 -5.44 -16.19
C ARG A 64 -12.07 -4.55 -16.67
N THR A 65 -12.43 -4.71 -17.92
CA THR A 65 -13.61 -4.06 -18.48
C THR A 65 -14.79 -5.02 -18.46
N VAL A 66 -15.92 -4.53 -18.00
CA VAL A 66 -17.18 -5.27 -17.97
C VAL A 66 -18.23 -4.36 -18.62
N GLY A 67 -18.62 -4.68 -19.87
CA GLY A 67 -19.43 -3.76 -20.65
C GLY A 67 -18.70 -2.43 -20.82
N ASP A 68 -19.34 -1.33 -20.46
CA ASP A 68 -18.77 0.02 -20.54
C ASP A 68 -18.08 0.44 -19.23
N ALA A 69 -18.01 -0.45 -18.25
CA ALA A 69 -17.48 -0.13 -16.94
C ALA A 69 -16.11 -0.74 -16.73
N TYR A 70 -15.35 -0.13 -15.82
CA TYR A 70 -14.13 -0.72 -15.27
C TYR A 70 -14.43 -1.34 -13.92
N GLU A 71 -13.81 -2.49 -13.67
CA GLU A 71 -13.75 -3.09 -12.35
C GLU A 71 -12.30 -3.23 -11.92
N VAL A 72 -12.05 -3.00 -10.64
CA VAL A 72 -10.73 -3.09 -10.02
C VAL A 72 -10.74 -4.14 -8.93
N TRP A 73 -9.61 -4.79 -8.75
CA TRP A 73 -9.42 -5.77 -7.68
C TRP A 73 -8.92 -5.08 -6.43
N VAL A 74 -9.81 -4.88 -5.47
CA VAL A 74 -9.51 -4.21 -4.20
C VAL A 74 -10.23 -4.95 -3.08
N ASP A 75 -9.54 -5.12 -1.98
CA ASP A 75 -10.12 -5.76 -0.79
C ASP A 75 -10.66 -7.17 -1.09
N ASN A 76 -9.87 -7.94 -1.85
CA ASN A 76 -10.19 -9.32 -2.26
C ASN A 76 -11.50 -9.46 -3.04
N ARG A 77 -11.89 -8.44 -3.77
CA ARG A 77 -13.10 -8.48 -4.59
C ARG A 77 -12.98 -7.53 -5.78
N TRP A 78 -13.79 -7.79 -6.79
CA TRP A 78 -13.96 -6.87 -7.91
C TRP A 78 -14.94 -5.78 -7.52
N MET A 79 -14.53 -4.54 -7.72
CA MET A 79 -15.37 -3.37 -7.43
C MET A 79 -15.51 -2.53 -8.69
N THR A 80 -16.74 -2.13 -8.98
CA THR A 80 -17.01 -1.25 -10.12
C THR A 80 -16.49 0.15 -9.81
N VAL A 81 -15.76 0.70 -10.78
CA VAL A 81 -15.27 2.08 -10.69
C VAL A 81 -16.38 3.01 -11.15
N PRO A 82 -16.84 3.95 -10.29
CA PRO A 82 -17.78 4.97 -10.75
C PRO A 82 -17.17 5.77 -11.88
N PRO A 83 -17.92 6.01 -13.00
CA PRO A 83 -17.37 6.74 -14.15
C PRO A 83 -16.78 8.11 -13.79
N ARG A 84 -17.36 8.77 -12.81
CA ARG A 84 -16.90 10.08 -12.33
C ARG A 84 -15.56 10.03 -11.61
N ARG A 85 -15.08 8.85 -11.26
CA ARG A 85 -13.79 8.65 -10.58
C ARG A 85 -12.66 8.27 -11.53
N ILE A 86 -12.96 8.13 -12.81
CA ILE A 86 -11.96 7.79 -13.81
C ILE A 86 -11.24 9.06 -14.23
N LEU A 87 -9.93 9.10 -13.97
CA LEU A 87 -9.09 10.22 -14.39
C LEU A 87 -8.61 10.00 -15.81
N GLN A 88 -8.72 11.04 -16.63
CA GLN A 88 -8.21 11.01 -18.01
C GLN A 88 -6.74 11.44 -18.01
N ARG A 89 -5.87 10.56 -17.54
CA ARG A 89 -4.42 10.79 -17.44
C ARG A 89 -3.71 9.83 -18.38
N ALA A 90 -2.83 10.38 -19.21
CA ALA A 90 -1.97 9.60 -20.10
C ALA A 90 -0.54 9.47 -19.57
N ASP A 91 -0.23 10.15 -18.50
CA ASP A 91 1.11 10.28 -17.94
C ASP A 91 1.37 9.36 -16.73
N ASN A 92 0.71 8.20 -16.69
CA ASN A 92 0.85 7.26 -15.57
C ASN A 92 2.26 6.63 -15.56
N PRO A 93 3.14 7.02 -14.62
CA PRO A 93 4.52 6.51 -14.58
C PRO A 93 4.61 5.12 -13.97
N VAL A 94 3.54 4.63 -13.34
CA VAL A 94 3.52 3.31 -12.74
C VAL A 94 3.43 2.22 -13.81
N GLY A 95 2.83 2.52 -14.95
CA GLY A 95 2.59 1.57 -16.04
C GLY A 95 1.33 0.74 -15.85
N ARG A 96 1.09 0.23 -14.66
CA ARG A 96 -0.14 -0.48 -14.30
C ARG A 96 -1.25 0.51 -13.94
N ALA A 97 -2.50 0.04 -13.98
CA ALA A 97 -3.60 0.85 -13.45
C ALA A 97 -3.37 1.17 -11.97
N VAL A 98 -3.86 2.32 -11.55
CA VAL A 98 -3.76 2.78 -10.17
C VAL A 98 -5.18 3.06 -9.65
N VAL A 99 -5.47 2.59 -8.45
CA VAL A 99 -6.70 2.89 -7.75
C VAL A 99 -6.38 3.55 -6.41
N CYS A 100 -7.13 4.57 -6.11
CA CYS A 100 -7.10 5.24 -4.81
C CYS A 100 -8.40 4.89 -4.08
N TRP A 101 -8.27 4.18 -2.97
CA TRP A 101 -9.42 3.59 -2.28
C TRP A 101 -9.18 3.55 -0.78
N THR A 102 -10.22 3.82 -0.03
CA THR A 102 -10.26 3.55 1.42
C THR A 102 -11.59 2.88 1.77
N PRO A 103 -11.64 2.09 2.85
CA PRO A 103 -12.89 1.48 3.29
C PRO A 103 -13.99 2.51 3.59
N GLN A 104 -13.61 3.70 4.04
CA GLN A 104 -14.54 4.75 4.44
C GLN A 104 -15.09 5.53 3.26
N ARG A 105 -14.26 5.73 2.24
CA ARG A 105 -14.59 6.60 1.10
C ARG A 105 -14.90 5.84 -0.19
N GLY A 106 -14.55 4.55 -0.24
CA GLY A 106 -14.63 3.78 -1.46
C GLY A 106 -13.58 4.20 -2.49
N ILE A 107 -13.86 4.00 -3.76
CA ILE A 107 -12.95 4.37 -4.84
C ILE A 107 -13.01 5.89 -5.03
N MET A 108 -11.89 6.54 -4.77
CA MET A 108 -11.78 7.99 -4.94
C MET A 108 -11.29 8.37 -6.33
N CYS A 109 -10.38 7.60 -6.89
CA CYS A 109 -9.81 7.85 -8.21
C CYS A 109 -9.33 6.55 -8.82
N PHE A 110 -9.38 6.50 -10.15
CA PHE A 110 -8.84 5.41 -10.94
C PHE A 110 -8.11 5.98 -12.15
N VAL A 111 -6.91 5.48 -12.39
CA VAL A 111 -6.11 5.83 -13.56
C VAL A 111 -5.81 4.55 -14.31
N ARG A 112 -6.11 4.54 -15.60
CA ARG A 112 -5.82 3.38 -16.44
C ARG A 112 -4.32 3.16 -16.56
N GLY A 113 -3.92 1.91 -16.72
CA GLY A 113 -2.54 1.57 -17.05
C GLY A 113 -2.16 2.06 -18.44
N THR A 114 -0.87 2.26 -18.63
CA THR A 114 -0.31 2.61 -19.94
C THR A 114 0.09 1.37 -20.74
N GLU A 115 -0.04 0.20 -20.14
CA GLU A 115 0.23 -1.06 -20.83
C GLU A 115 -0.86 -1.34 -21.85
N ALA A 116 -0.42 -1.62 -23.03
CA ALA A 116 -1.32 -2.02 -24.11
C ALA A 116 -1.84 -3.46 -23.88
#